data_7b08c6e5e50436e2d0b9c8152a660551
#
_entry.id   7b08c6e5e50436e2d0b9c8152a660551
#
_cell.length_a   1.000
_cell.length_b   1.000
_cell.length_c   1.000
_cell.angle_alpha   90.00
_cell.angle_beta   90.00
_cell.angle_gamma   90.00
#
_symmetry.space_group_name_H-M   'P 1'
#
loop_
_entity.id
_entity.type
_entity.pdbx_description
1 polymer ?
#
loop_
_entity_poly.entity_id
_entity_poly.type
_entity_poly.pdbx_seq_one_letter_code
_entity_poly.pdbx_strand_id
1 'polypeptide(L)'
;MNRIVLTLGCACLLASPALATSEFSKEWKGHYLAEGVDADFDKMAKRAGCNVCHVKGEKKDVRNEYGTAVSEFLDKEKFTKEWVKANPEEATKLIVEGLKKAGEKKSSDGKTFGDKIKANELPATDSNL
;
A
#
# COMPACT_ATOMS: atom_id res chain seq x y z
N MET A 1 53.53 -22.74 -12.02
CA MET A 1 52.17 -22.79 -12.60
C MET A 1 51.20 -22.21 -11.60
N ASN A 2 50.90 -20.92 -11.74
CA ASN A 2 49.99 -20.25 -10.82
C ASN A 2 48.57 -20.32 -11.41
N ARG A 3 47.67 -21.04 -10.73
CA ARG A 3 46.23 -21.04 -11.03
C ARG A 3 45.59 -19.92 -10.23
N ILE A 4 45.32 -18.81 -10.90
CA ILE A 4 44.47 -17.73 -10.33
C ILE A 4 43.02 -18.19 -10.46
N VAL A 5 42.41 -18.52 -9.33
CA VAL A 5 40.98 -18.77 -9.23
C VAL A 5 40.30 -17.42 -9.07
N LEU A 6 39.68 -16.94 -10.14
CA LEU A 6 38.88 -15.74 -10.12
C LEU A 6 37.49 -16.12 -9.56
N THR A 7 37.28 -15.88 -8.27
CA THR A 7 35.93 -15.98 -7.66
C THR A 7 35.12 -14.80 -8.07
N LEU A 8 34.19 -15.01 -9.02
CA LEU A 8 33.20 -14.04 -9.40
C LEU A 8 32.16 -13.94 -8.25
N GLY A 9 32.31 -12.90 -7.41
CA GLY A 9 31.34 -12.57 -6.40
C GLY A 9 30.04 -12.10 -7.04
N CYS A 10 29.03 -12.94 -7.02
CA CYS A 10 27.66 -12.57 -7.41
C CYS A 10 27.08 -11.67 -6.32
N ALA A 11 27.21 -10.35 -6.48
CA ALA A 11 26.51 -9.38 -5.65
C ALA A 11 25.02 -9.40 -6.02
N CYS A 12 24.24 -10.20 -5.29
CA CYS A 12 22.78 -10.10 -5.33
C CYS A 12 22.38 -8.75 -4.74
N LEU A 13 22.15 -7.78 -5.61
CA LEU A 13 21.46 -6.54 -5.26
C LEU A 13 20.02 -6.91 -4.89
N LEU A 14 19.79 -7.09 -3.59
CA LEU A 14 18.45 -7.19 -3.03
C LEU A 14 17.79 -5.82 -3.20
N ALA A 15 17.08 -5.64 -4.30
CA ALA A 15 16.21 -4.49 -4.50
C ALA A 15 15.16 -4.50 -3.39
N SER A 16 15.24 -3.53 -2.47
CA SER A 16 14.29 -3.39 -1.37
C SER A 16 12.88 -3.12 -1.90
N PRO A 17 11.87 -3.91 -1.50
CA PRO A 17 10.47 -3.75 -1.96
C PRO A 17 9.75 -2.52 -1.38
N ALA A 18 10.47 -1.60 -0.73
CA ALA A 18 9.89 -0.51 0.06
C ALA A 18 9.21 0.60 -0.77
N LEU A 19 9.37 0.64 -2.09
CA LEU A 19 8.93 1.78 -2.91
C LEU A 19 7.51 1.65 -3.45
N ALA A 20 7.04 0.46 -3.78
CA ALA A 20 5.66 0.23 -4.21
C ALA A 20 4.64 0.61 -3.11
N THR A 21 4.98 0.37 -1.85
CA THR A 21 4.16 0.70 -0.68
C THR A 21 4.01 2.21 -0.47
N SER A 22 5.01 3.01 -0.79
CA SER A 22 4.95 4.47 -0.66
C SER A 22 4.05 5.10 -1.74
N GLU A 23 4.07 4.58 -2.96
CA GLU A 23 3.17 5.04 -4.03
C GLU A 23 1.71 4.68 -3.71
N PHE A 24 1.43 3.48 -3.21
CA PHE A 24 0.07 3.11 -2.79
C PHE A 24 -0.44 4.02 -1.67
N SER A 25 0.38 4.34 -0.67
CA SER A 25 0.02 5.26 0.40
C SER A 25 -0.23 6.68 -0.11
N LYS A 26 0.58 7.16 -1.04
CA LYS A 26 0.44 8.47 -1.68
C LYS A 26 -0.88 8.57 -2.45
N GLU A 27 -1.17 7.60 -3.30
CA GLU A 27 -2.39 7.57 -4.10
C GLU A 27 -3.64 7.35 -3.22
N TRP A 28 -3.53 6.55 -2.16
CA TRP A 28 -4.60 6.38 -1.17
C TRP A 28 -4.97 7.71 -0.51
N LYS A 29 -3.98 8.46 -0.05
CA LYS A 29 -4.19 9.78 0.54
C LYS A 29 -4.77 10.77 -0.48
N GLY A 30 -4.23 10.80 -1.68
CA GLY A 30 -4.73 11.65 -2.75
C GLY A 30 -6.17 11.36 -3.15
N HIS A 31 -6.59 10.09 -3.07
CA HIS A 31 -7.93 9.67 -3.42
C HIS A 31 -8.95 9.85 -2.29
N TYR A 32 -8.60 9.48 -1.06
CA TYR A 32 -9.53 9.45 0.07
C TYR A 32 -9.43 10.65 1.02
N LEU A 33 -8.31 11.36 1.03
CA LEU A 33 -8.08 12.55 1.87
C LEU A 33 -8.03 13.83 1.04
N ALA A 34 -8.82 13.90 -0.04
CA ALA A 34 -8.96 15.07 -0.89
C ALA A 34 -9.70 16.22 -0.15
N GLU A 35 -9.80 17.39 -0.79
CA GLU A 35 -10.52 18.53 -0.22
C GLU A 35 -11.95 18.17 0.19
N GLY A 36 -12.37 18.65 1.36
CA GLY A 36 -13.70 18.44 1.91
C GLY A 36 -13.84 17.20 2.81
N VAL A 37 -12.76 16.44 3.01
CA VAL A 37 -12.75 15.36 3.99
C VAL A 37 -12.81 15.92 5.42
N ASP A 38 -13.40 15.17 6.35
CA ASP A 38 -13.43 15.53 7.76
C ASP A 38 -12.04 15.71 8.34
N ALA A 39 -11.79 16.82 9.05
CA ALA A 39 -10.46 17.20 9.54
C ALA A 39 -9.91 16.22 10.60
N ASP A 40 -10.76 15.61 11.41
CA ASP A 40 -10.33 14.65 12.42
C ASP A 40 -10.03 13.30 11.79
N PHE A 41 -10.81 12.90 10.78
CA PHE A 41 -10.50 11.72 9.96
C PHE A 41 -9.18 11.89 9.19
N ASP A 42 -8.95 13.04 8.56
CA ASP A 42 -7.69 13.33 7.87
C ASP A 42 -6.47 13.17 8.80
N LYS A 43 -6.56 13.74 10.01
CA LYS A 43 -5.52 13.59 11.04
C LYS A 43 -5.32 12.15 11.46
N MET A 44 -6.43 11.43 11.71
CA MET A 44 -6.40 10.02 12.12
C MET A 44 -5.77 9.14 11.04
N ALA A 45 -6.16 9.30 9.79
CA ALA A 45 -5.64 8.53 8.67
C ALA A 45 -4.15 8.83 8.40
N LYS A 46 -3.74 10.09 8.47
CA LYS A 46 -2.33 10.48 8.35
C LYS A 46 -1.48 9.92 9.49
N ARG A 47 -2.01 9.90 10.71
CA ARG A 47 -1.33 9.29 11.87
C ARG A 47 -1.23 7.78 11.73
N ALA A 48 -2.25 7.11 11.23
CA ALA A 48 -2.21 5.69 10.93
C ALA A 48 -1.14 5.35 9.90
N GLY A 49 -0.99 6.17 8.87
CA GLY A 49 0.06 6.02 7.86
C GLY A 49 0.05 4.64 7.22
N CYS A 50 1.15 3.89 7.31
CA CYS A 50 1.27 2.53 6.80
C CYS A 50 0.28 1.54 7.45
N ASN A 51 -0.21 1.84 8.66
CA ASN A 51 -1.14 0.98 9.40
C ASN A 51 -2.59 1.10 8.89
N VAL A 52 -2.86 1.91 7.89
CA VAL A 52 -4.11 1.82 7.12
C VAL A 52 -4.23 0.45 6.45
N CYS A 53 -3.12 -0.13 6.00
CA CYS A 53 -3.03 -1.43 5.31
C CYS A 53 -2.30 -2.51 6.10
N HIS A 54 -1.55 -2.16 7.13
CA HIS A 54 -0.71 -3.07 7.92
C HIS A 54 -1.14 -3.10 9.39
N VAL A 55 -0.77 -4.18 10.09
CA VAL A 55 -1.03 -4.32 11.52
C VAL A 55 0.07 -3.59 12.30
N LYS A 56 -0.33 -2.66 13.16
CA LYS A 56 0.62 -1.91 14.01
C LYS A 56 1.36 -2.84 14.97
N GLY A 57 2.67 -2.67 15.03
CA GLY A 57 3.55 -3.45 15.88
C GLY A 57 4.04 -4.76 15.24
N GLU A 58 3.49 -5.15 14.09
CA GLU A 58 3.92 -6.32 13.33
C GLU A 58 4.91 -5.96 12.22
N LYS A 59 5.52 -6.98 11.61
CA LYS A 59 6.39 -6.78 10.44
C LYS A 59 5.61 -6.21 9.26
N LYS A 60 6.29 -5.49 8.37
CA LYS A 60 5.67 -4.84 7.20
C LYS A 60 5.04 -5.78 6.17
N ASP A 61 5.29 -7.07 6.24
CA ASP A 61 4.64 -8.09 5.42
C ASP A 61 3.30 -8.55 6.01
N VAL A 62 3.02 -8.22 7.28
CA VAL A 62 1.73 -8.50 7.92
C VAL A 62 0.73 -7.41 7.56
N ARG A 63 -0.24 -7.77 6.73
CA ARG A 63 -1.34 -6.89 6.31
C ARG A 63 -2.54 -7.07 7.21
N ASN A 64 -3.28 -5.98 7.43
CA ASN A 64 -4.62 -6.06 7.99
C ASN A 64 -5.63 -6.51 6.91
N GLU A 65 -6.91 -6.65 7.27
CA GLU A 65 -7.94 -7.08 6.33
C GLU A 65 -8.07 -6.17 5.10
N TYR A 66 -7.91 -4.86 5.26
CA TYR A 66 -7.95 -3.92 4.14
C TYR A 66 -6.71 -4.05 3.25
N GLY A 67 -5.52 -4.12 3.83
CA GLY A 67 -4.28 -4.34 3.09
C GLY A 67 -4.28 -5.66 2.32
N THR A 68 -4.91 -6.69 2.86
CA THR A 68 -5.13 -7.96 2.17
C THR A 68 -6.03 -7.78 0.95
N ALA A 69 -7.15 -7.07 1.11
CA ALA A 69 -8.05 -6.76 -0.02
C ALA A 69 -7.35 -5.91 -1.10
N VAL A 70 -6.57 -4.91 -0.71
CA VAL A 70 -5.76 -4.11 -1.65
C VAL A 70 -4.79 -4.99 -2.43
N SER A 71 -4.15 -5.95 -1.78
CA SER A 71 -3.18 -6.84 -2.43
C SER A 71 -3.79 -7.80 -3.46
N GLU A 72 -5.10 -8.03 -3.44
CA GLU A 72 -5.80 -8.79 -4.47
C GLU A 72 -5.81 -8.06 -5.82
N PHE A 73 -5.78 -6.74 -5.81
CA PHE A 73 -5.89 -5.90 -7.01
C PHE A 73 -4.61 -5.17 -7.38
N LEU A 74 -3.69 -5.01 -6.43
CA LEU A 74 -2.44 -4.27 -6.60
C LEU A 74 -1.24 -5.15 -6.26
N ASP A 75 -0.59 -5.67 -7.30
CA ASP A 75 0.66 -6.41 -7.16
C ASP A 75 1.83 -5.44 -7.06
N LYS A 76 2.50 -5.42 -5.89
CA LYS A 76 3.67 -4.58 -5.65
C LYS A 76 4.81 -4.81 -6.62
N GLU A 77 4.95 -6.01 -7.18
CA GLU A 77 6.02 -6.37 -8.11
C GLU A 77 5.84 -5.68 -9.47
N LYS A 78 4.61 -5.37 -9.85
CA LYS A 78 4.30 -4.60 -11.05
C LYS A 78 4.69 -3.12 -10.91
N PHE A 79 4.54 -2.56 -9.72
CA PHE A 79 4.77 -1.14 -9.45
C PHE A 79 6.20 -0.89 -8.96
N THR A 80 7.20 -1.33 -9.72
CA THR A 80 8.60 -1.03 -9.42
C THR A 80 8.86 0.48 -9.56
N LYS A 81 9.88 0.97 -8.87
CA LYS A 81 10.26 2.39 -8.92
C LYS A 81 10.50 2.86 -10.37
N GLU A 82 11.19 2.05 -11.14
CA GLU A 82 11.53 2.33 -12.54
C GLU A 82 10.28 2.41 -13.39
N TRP A 83 9.34 1.45 -13.22
CA TRP A 83 8.11 1.42 -13.99
C TRP A 83 7.20 2.60 -13.63
N VAL A 84 7.02 2.91 -12.35
CA VAL A 84 6.20 4.05 -11.89
C VAL A 84 6.79 5.37 -12.40
N LYS A 85 8.11 5.53 -12.35
CA LYS A 85 8.80 6.73 -12.85
C LYS A 85 8.64 6.90 -14.37
N ALA A 86 8.64 5.78 -15.10
CA ALA A 86 8.46 5.79 -16.56
C ALA A 86 6.99 5.95 -16.98
N ASN A 87 6.03 5.57 -16.12
CA ASN A 87 4.59 5.56 -16.42
C ASN A 87 3.76 6.20 -15.29
N PRO A 88 4.00 7.47 -14.91
CA PRO A 88 3.41 8.06 -13.71
C PRO A 88 1.89 8.16 -13.77
N GLU A 89 1.31 8.56 -14.90
CA GLU A 89 -0.13 8.71 -15.06
C GLU A 89 -0.85 7.34 -15.06
N GLU A 90 -0.27 6.37 -15.74
CA GLU A 90 -0.80 5.01 -15.76
C GLU A 90 -0.71 4.35 -14.39
N ALA A 91 0.39 4.56 -13.67
CA ALA A 91 0.56 4.08 -12.29
C ALA A 91 -0.54 4.64 -11.38
N THR A 92 -0.75 5.95 -11.37
CA THR A 92 -1.81 6.59 -10.59
C THR A 92 -3.19 6.01 -10.93
N LYS A 93 -3.51 5.91 -12.22
CA LYS A 93 -4.80 5.36 -12.68
C LYS A 93 -5.02 3.93 -12.17
N LEU A 94 -4.05 3.05 -12.38
CA LEU A 94 -4.16 1.64 -11.99
C LEU A 94 -4.22 1.47 -10.46
N ILE A 95 -3.45 2.27 -9.72
CA ILE A 95 -3.49 2.22 -8.25
C ILE A 95 -4.85 2.67 -7.74
N VAL A 96 -5.39 3.79 -8.23
CA VAL A 96 -6.70 4.29 -7.83
C VAL A 96 -7.81 3.29 -8.18
N GLU A 97 -7.77 2.68 -9.37
CA GLU A 97 -8.72 1.62 -9.75
C GLU A 97 -8.65 0.42 -8.80
N GLY A 98 -7.46 -0.03 -8.44
CA GLY A 98 -7.26 -1.11 -7.49
C GLY A 98 -7.77 -0.78 -6.09
N LEU A 99 -7.53 0.45 -5.61
CA LEU A 99 -8.04 0.94 -4.33
C LEU A 99 -9.58 1.00 -4.32
N LYS A 100 -10.21 1.42 -5.41
CA LYS A 100 -11.68 1.43 -5.54
C LYS A 100 -12.26 0.02 -5.47
N LYS A 101 -11.67 -0.93 -6.19
CA LYS A 101 -12.09 -2.35 -6.14
C LYS A 101 -11.92 -2.95 -4.73
N ALA A 102 -10.81 -2.64 -4.06
CA ALA A 102 -10.62 -3.03 -2.67
C ALA A 102 -11.68 -2.40 -1.75
N GLY A 103 -12.06 -1.14 -2.02
CA GLY A 103 -13.12 -0.43 -1.29
C GLY A 103 -14.49 -1.08 -1.39
N GLU A 104 -14.77 -1.86 -2.44
CA GLU A 104 -16.02 -2.61 -2.61
C GLU A 104 -16.06 -3.92 -1.79
N LYS A 105 -14.90 -4.39 -1.32
CA LYS A 105 -14.82 -5.56 -0.44
C LYS A 105 -15.35 -5.24 0.96
N LYS A 106 -15.81 -6.27 1.64
CA LYS A 106 -16.36 -6.13 2.99
C LYS A 106 -15.28 -6.33 4.06
N SER A 107 -15.33 -5.47 5.05
CA SER A 107 -14.65 -5.64 6.33
C SER A 107 -15.32 -6.76 7.14
N SER A 108 -14.64 -7.24 8.17
CA SER A 108 -15.16 -8.24 9.12
C SER A 108 -16.43 -7.80 9.85
N ASP A 109 -16.69 -6.48 9.94
CA ASP A 109 -17.91 -5.91 10.51
C ASP A 109 -19.12 -5.87 9.54
N GLY A 110 -18.93 -6.33 8.31
CA GLY A 110 -19.96 -6.43 7.26
C GLY A 110 -20.16 -5.17 6.41
N LYS A 111 -19.56 -4.05 6.78
CA LYS A 111 -19.54 -2.83 5.96
C LYS A 111 -18.48 -2.96 4.87
N THR A 112 -18.65 -2.29 3.73
CA THR A 112 -17.57 -2.19 2.75
C THR A 112 -16.46 -1.28 3.27
N PHE A 113 -15.22 -1.52 2.87
CA PHE A 113 -14.12 -0.63 3.24
C PHE A 113 -14.34 0.80 2.75
N GLY A 114 -14.89 0.96 1.55
CA GLY A 114 -15.22 2.28 1.00
C GLY A 114 -16.30 3.02 1.78
N ASP A 115 -17.33 2.32 2.25
CA ASP A 115 -18.39 2.94 3.08
C ASP A 115 -17.85 3.37 4.44
N LYS A 116 -16.95 2.61 5.03
CA LYS A 116 -16.27 3.01 6.28
C LYS A 116 -15.45 4.28 6.08
N ILE A 117 -14.66 4.36 5.03
CA ILE A 117 -13.88 5.57 4.72
C ILE A 117 -14.80 6.78 4.51
N LYS A 118 -15.91 6.62 3.77
CA LYS A 118 -16.90 7.69 3.58
C LYS A 118 -17.59 8.11 4.89
N ALA A 119 -17.69 7.20 5.85
CA ALA A 119 -18.21 7.47 7.18
C ALA A 119 -17.14 8.01 8.15
N ASN A 120 -15.96 8.40 7.65
CA ASN A 120 -14.83 8.87 8.44
C ASN A 120 -14.29 7.83 9.42
N GLU A 121 -14.35 6.56 9.04
CA GLU A 121 -13.78 5.43 9.77
C GLU A 121 -12.58 4.87 9.03
N LEU A 122 -11.57 4.38 9.75
CA LEU A 122 -10.49 3.61 9.13
C LEU A 122 -11.04 2.30 8.56
N PRO A 123 -10.55 1.85 7.39
CA PRO A 123 -11.16 0.73 6.70
C PRO A 123 -11.05 -0.59 7.46
N ALA A 124 -9.89 -0.89 8.04
CA ALA A 124 -9.66 -2.16 8.73
C ALA A 124 -10.05 -2.10 10.22
N THR A 125 -10.56 -3.21 10.75
CA THR A 125 -10.85 -3.39 12.18
C THR A 125 -9.67 -4.00 12.94
N ASP A 126 -8.74 -4.63 12.25
CA ASP A 126 -7.62 -5.40 12.78
C ASP A 126 -6.26 -4.72 12.63
N SER A 127 -6.23 -3.39 12.54
CA SER A 127 -4.99 -2.60 12.43
C SER A 127 -4.19 -2.50 13.73
N ASN A 128 -4.78 -2.83 14.86
CA ASN A 128 -4.21 -2.66 16.20
C ASN A 128 -3.81 -1.20 16.51
N LEU A 129 -4.64 -0.27 16.10
CA LEU A 129 -4.51 1.19 16.33
C LEU A 129 -5.22 1.64 17.59
#